data_75abb475db7765871f35202de2275f84
#
_entry.id   75abb475db7765871f35202de2275f84
#
_cell.length_a   1.000
_cell.length_b   1.000
_cell.length_c   1.000
_cell.angle_alpha   90.00
_cell.angle_beta   90.00
_cell.angle_gamma   90.00
#
_symmetry.space_group_name_H-M   'P 1'
#
loop_
_entity.id
_entity.type
_entity.pdbx_description
1 polymer ?
#
loop_
_entity_poly.entity_id
_entity_poly.type
_entity_poly.pdbx_seq_one_letter_code
_entity_poly.pdbx_strand_id
1 'polypeptide(L)'
;DVAPSRGLGDVYKRQVLNTDAEGRLVLCDVLAYTIDKFKPKCVVDVATLTGACVVALGNDIAGLFSNDEELAVSLMMAGDTAMDPVWRMPLDISFTKALKSNFADLANISDSRGAGACTAAAFLEEFVGDTPWAHLDIAGVANKSGKEKGSTGRPVPLLINFLKDQAE
;
A
#
# COMPACT_ATOMS: atom_id res chain seq x y z
N ASP A 1 -2.70 -3.72 -29.76
CA ASP A 1 -2.85 -4.12 -28.37
C ASP A 1 -3.17 -2.87 -27.58
N VAL A 2 -4.45 -2.68 -27.26
CA VAL A 2 -4.89 -1.63 -26.37
C VAL A 2 -4.64 -2.18 -24.97
N ALA A 3 -3.71 -1.56 -24.22
CA ALA A 3 -3.57 -1.85 -22.81
C ALA A 3 -4.99 -1.72 -22.18
N PRO A 4 -5.46 -2.69 -21.39
CA PRO A 4 -6.76 -2.59 -20.79
C PRO A 4 -6.82 -1.31 -19.99
N SER A 5 -7.83 -0.47 -20.26
CA SER A 5 -8.06 0.75 -19.51
C SER A 5 -8.23 0.36 -18.05
N ARG A 6 -7.30 0.75 -17.20
CA ARG A 6 -7.34 0.51 -15.75
C ARG A 6 -8.29 1.53 -15.09
N GLY A 7 -9.50 1.65 -15.65
CA GLY A 7 -10.53 2.54 -15.12
C GLY A 7 -11.37 1.86 -14.05
N LEU A 8 -11.97 2.69 -13.23
CA LEU A 8 -12.93 2.35 -12.18
C LEU A 8 -13.82 1.14 -12.53
N GLY A 9 -13.55 0.02 -11.89
CA GLY A 9 -14.51 -1.03 -11.65
C GLY A 9 -15.03 -1.90 -12.81
N ASP A 10 -15.09 -1.38 -14.02
CA ASP A 10 -15.74 -2.07 -15.14
C ASP A 10 -14.84 -3.06 -15.88
N VAL A 11 -13.53 -2.93 -15.76
CA VAL A 11 -12.58 -3.72 -16.55
C VAL A 11 -11.93 -4.83 -15.72
N TYR A 12 -11.71 -4.61 -14.42
CA TYR A 12 -11.12 -5.60 -13.53
C TYR A 12 -12.20 -6.28 -12.68
N LYS A 13 -12.42 -7.56 -12.91
CA LYS A 13 -13.23 -8.39 -11.99
C LYS A 13 -12.36 -8.86 -10.85
N ARG A 14 -12.82 -8.63 -9.62
CA ARG A 14 -12.12 -9.02 -8.39
C ARG A 14 -12.93 -10.07 -7.66
N GLN A 15 -12.30 -11.20 -7.38
CA GLN A 15 -12.91 -12.26 -6.60
C GLN A 15 -12.66 -12.03 -5.11
N VAL A 16 -13.72 -11.98 -4.32
CA VAL A 16 -13.63 -11.88 -2.86
C VAL A 16 -13.54 -13.30 -2.29
N LEU A 17 -12.34 -13.70 -1.89
CA LEU A 17 -12.09 -14.97 -1.21
C LEU A 17 -12.09 -14.82 0.31
N ASN A 18 -11.81 -13.61 0.81
CA ASN A 18 -11.83 -13.31 2.23
C ASN A 18 -12.49 -11.94 2.46
N THR A 19 -13.53 -11.92 3.27
CA THR A 19 -14.28 -10.70 3.61
C THR A 19 -13.53 -9.79 4.58
N ASP A 20 -12.56 -10.31 5.35
CA ASP A 20 -11.72 -9.51 6.25
C ASP A 20 -10.59 -8.77 5.50
N ALA A 21 -10.46 -8.97 4.18
CA ALA A 21 -9.56 -8.25 3.30
C ALA A 21 -10.32 -7.27 2.38
N GLU A 22 -11.36 -6.66 2.88
CA GLU A 22 -12.24 -5.73 2.15
C GLU A 22 -11.62 -4.35 1.95
N GLY A 23 -10.79 -3.89 2.89
CA GLY A 23 -10.20 -2.55 2.88
C GLY A 23 -9.39 -2.27 1.60
N ARG A 24 -8.64 -3.26 1.13
CA ARG A 24 -7.90 -3.14 -0.14
C ARG A 24 -8.79 -3.02 -1.37
N LEU A 25 -10.01 -3.56 -1.33
CA LEU A 25 -10.98 -3.44 -2.43
C LEU A 25 -11.52 -2.02 -2.54
N VAL A 26 -11.74 -1.35 -1.41
CA VAL A 26 -12.11 0.07 -1.39
C VAL A 26 -10.92 0.94 -1.81
N LEU A 27 -9.74 0.63 -1.28
CA LEU A 27 -8.54 1.42 -1.53
C LEU A 27 -8.12 1.39 -3.01
N CYS A 28 -8.21 0.24 -3.68
CA CYS A 28 -7.89 0.15 -5.10
C CYS A 28 -8.84 0.98 -5.99
N ASP A 29 -10.13 1.07 -5.64
CA ASP A 29 -11.08 1.93 -6.36
C ASP A 29 -10.74 3.41 -6.17
N VAL A 30 -10.39 3.81 -4.95
CA VAL A 30 -9.98 5.18 -4.65
C VAL A 30 -8.68 5.55 -5.38
N LEU A 31 -7.69 4.64 -5.40
CA LEU A 31 -6.43 4.84 -6.12
C LEU A 31 -6.67 5.04 -7.61
N ALA A 32 -7.40 4.12 -8.24
CA ALA A 32 -7.73 4.21 -9.66
C ALA A 32 -8.47 5.50 -10.00
N TYR A 33 -9.49 5.87 -9.20
CA TYR A 33 -10.24 7.11 -9.38
C TYR A 33 -9.36 8.35 -9.24
N THR A 34 -8.52 8.38 -8.20
CA THR A 34 -7.65 9.54 -7.93
C THR A 34 -6.66 9.75 -9.07
N ILE A 35 -6.03 8.69 -9.53
CA ILE A 35 -5.07 8.75 -10.63
C ILE A 35 -5.75 9.17 -11.93
N ASP A 36 -6.90 8.58 -12.24
CA ASP A 36 -7.61 8.93 -13.47
C ASP A 36 -8.08 10.38 -13.47
N LYS A 37 -8.69 10.82 -12.38
CA LYS A 37 -9.30 12.15 -12.31
C LYS A 37 -8.31 13.30 -12.12
N PHE A 38 -7.30 13.10 -11.27
CA PHE A 38 -6.42 14.20 -10.84
C PHE A 38 -5.05 14.17 -11.50
N LYS A 39 -4.66 13.04 -12.12
CA LYS A 39 -3.36 12.86 -12.81
C LYS A 39 -2.18 13.35 -11.94
N PRO A 40 -2.07 12.85 -10.69
CA PRO A 40 -1.05 13.33 -9.75
C PRO A 40 0.35 12.97 -10.23
N LYS A 41 1.37 13.71 -9.77
CA LYS A 41 2.78 13.38 -10.01
C LYS A 41 3.20 12.10 -9.30
N CYS A 42 2.70 11.89 -8.09
CA CYS A 42 2.85 10.66 -7.32
C CYS A 42 1.65 10.50 -6.39
N VAL A 43 1.48 9.27 -5.89
CA VAL A 43 0.44 8.95 -4.90
C VAL A 43 1.09 8.24 -3.72
N VAL A 44 0.77 8.68 -2.51
CA VAL A 44 1.11 7.97 -1.27
C VAL A 44 -0.19 7.62 -0.57
N ASP A 45 -0.46 6.34 -0.41
CA ASP A 45 -1.59 5.88 0.40
C ASP A 45 -1.12 5.30 1.73
N VAL A 46 -1.98 5.38 2.72
CA VAL A 46 -1.70 4.99 4.09
C VAL A 46 -2.85 4.16 4.62
N ALA A 47 -2.58 2.94 5.05
CA ALA A 47 -3.61 2.09 5.65
C ALA A 47 -3.03 1.14 6.70
N THR A 48 -3.87 0.72 7.64
CA THR A 48 -3.62 -0.43 8.53
C THR A 48 -3.98 -1.71 7.77
N LEU A 49 -3.20 -2.00 6.72
CA LEU A 49 -3.64 -2.95 5.70
C LEU A 49 -3.54 -4.40 6.14
N THR A 50 -2.44 -4.78 6.81
CA THR A 50 -2.19 -6.19 7.08
C THR A 50 -1.63 -6.48 8.47
N GLY A 51 -2.18 -7.53 9.11
CA GLY A 51 -1.53 -8.12 10.28
C GLY A 51 -0.18 -8.77 9.93
N ALA A 52 0.04 -9.14 8.67
CA ALA A 52 1.30 -9.71 8.21
C ALA A 52 2.45 -8.69 8.29
N CYS A 53 2.19 -7.41 8.07
CA CYS A 53 3.17 -6.35 8.27
C CYS A 53 3.58 -6.23 9.75
N VAL A 54 2.63 -6.36 10.67
CA VAL A 54 2.92 -6.40 12.12
C VAL A 54 3.81 -7.58 12.48
N VAL A 55 3.55 -8.75 11.91
CA VAL A 55 4.39 -9.96 12.14
C VAL A 55 5.81 -9.75 11.60
N ALA A 56 5.96 -9.04 10.46
CA ALA A 56 7.25 -8.82 9.83
C ALA A 56 8.09 -7.74 10.53
N LEU A 57 7.48 -6.61 10.90
CA LEU A 57 8.19 -5.40 11.34
C LEU A 57 7.89 -4.96 12.78
N GLY A 58 6.96 -5.64 13.46
CA GLY A 58 6.59 -5.27 14.83
C GLY A 58 5.75 -4.00 14.90
N ASN A 59 5.97 -3.22 15.97
CA ASN A 59 5.15 -2.04 16.28
C ASN A 59 5.92 -0.72 16.23
N ASP A 60 7.16 -0.74 15.75
CA ASP A 60 8.03 0.45 15.74
C ASP A 60 8.36 0.96 14.33
N ILE A 61 8.21 0.12 13.32
CA ILE A 61 8.55 0.42 11.92
C ILE A 61 7.35 0.11 11.03
N ALA A 62 6.96 1.07 10.18
CA ALA A 62 5.89 0.84 9.20
C ALA A 62 6.44 0.18 7.92
N GLY A 63 5.61 -0.56 7.21
CA GLY A 63 5.96 -1.14 5.91
C GLY A 63 5.82 -0.11 4.81
N LEU A 64 6.85 0.02 3.97
CA LEU A 64 6.84 0.84 2.77
C LEU A 64 6.89 -0.07 1.54
N PHE A 65 5.95 0.08 0.63
CA PHE A 65 5.93 -0.54 -0.69
C PHE A 65 5.88 0.57 -1.74
N SER A 66 6.61 0.42 -2.84
CA SER A 66 6.60 1.42 -3.91
C SER A 66 7.04 0.80 -5.23
N ASN A 67 6.40 1.23 -6.33
CA ASN A 67 6.80 0.94 -7.70
C ASN A 67 7.85 1.93 -8.24
N ASP A 68 8.21 2.95 -7.45
CA ASP A 68 9.14 4.01 -7.82
C ASP A 68 10.28 4.13 -6.79
N GLU A 69 11.54 4.10 -7.27
CA GLU A 69 12.71 4.11 -6.40
C GLU A 69 12.94 5.47 -5.74
N GLU A 70 12.76 6.55 -6.50
CA GLU A 70 13.01 7.90 -6.00
C GLU A 70 11.99 8.27 -4.93
N LEU A 71 10.72 7.94 -5.15
CA LEU A 71 9.66 8.12 -4.17
C LEU A 71 9.92 7.31 -2.90
N ALA A 72 10.36 6.05 -3.03
CA ALA A 72 10.66 5.21 -1.87
C ALA A 72 11.80 5.79 -1.04
N VAL A 73 12.90 6.19 -1.67
CA VAL A 73 14.05 6.80 -0.99
C VAL A 73 13.65 8.10 -0.29
N SER A 74 12.88 8.95 -0.97
CA SER A 74 12.40 10.22 -0.40
C SER A 74 11.56 10.00 0.86
N LEU A 75 10.64 9.02 0.85
CA LEU A 75 9.83 8.67 2.01
C LEU A 75 10.66 8.08 3.16
N MET A 76 11.67 7.25 2.86
CA MET A 76 12.59 6.71 3.87
C MET A 76 13.38 7.84 4.55
N MET A 77 13.95 8.76 3.77
CA MET A 77 14.68 9.92 4.31
C MET A 77 13.80 10.83 5.17
N ALA A 78 12.57 11.10 4.70
CA ALA A 78 11.59 11.89 5.46
C ALA A 78 11.22 11.19 6.78
N GLY A 79 11.07 9.87 6.77
CA GLY A 79 10.79 9.06 7.95
C GLY A 79 11.94 9.08 8.96
N ASP A 80 13.17 8.93 8.50
CA ASP A 80 14.36 8.98 9.35
C ASP A 80 14.50 10.36 10.01
N THR A 81 14.31 11.45 9.24
CA THR A 81 14.34 12.82 9.74
C THR A 81 13.25 13.09 10.77
N ALA A 82 12.08 12.51 10.57
CA ALA A 82 10.92 12.65 11.47
C ALA A 82 10.98 11.76 12.71
N MET A 83 11.96 10.86 12.82
CA MET A 83 11.95 9.73 13.78
C MET A 83 10.66 8.88 13.69
N ASP A 84 10.17 8.73 12.47
CA ASP A 84 8.98 7.95 12.09
C ASP A 84 9.37 6.94 11.01
N PRO A 85 10.25 5.95 11.35
CA PRO A 85 10.92 5.11 10.37
C PRO A 85 9.97 4.17 9.63
N VAL A 86 10.31 3.94 8.37
CA VAL A 86 9.69 2.96 7.51
C VAL A 86 10.72 1.97 7.00
N TRP A 87 10.31 0.76 6.66
CA TRP A 87 11.17 -0.24 6.04
C TRP A 87 10.63 -0.65 4.69
N ARG A 88 11.49 -0.57 3.66
CA ARG A 88 11.10 -0.97 2.32
C ARG A 88 10.93 -2.47 2.22
N MET A 89 9.73 -2.87 1.83
CA MET A 89 9.32 -4.25 1.58
C MET A 89 9.35 -4.53 0.07
N PRO A 90 9.59 -5.79 -0.33
CA PRO A 90 9.67 -6.12 -1.74
C PRO A 90 8.31 -6.06 -2.44
N LEU A 91 8.32 -5.54 -3.68
CA LEU A 91 7.30 -5.77 -4.70
C LEU A 91 7.94 -6.63 -5.81
N ASP A 92 7.36 -7.78 -6.08
CA ASP A 92 7.84 -8.71 -7.10
C ASP A 92 6.66 -9.34 -7.83
N ILE A 93 6.82 -9.60 -9.11
CA ILE A 93 5.79 -10.19 -9.98
C ILE A 93 5.25 -11.54 -9.47
N SER A 94 6.01 -12.24 -8.64
CA SER A 94 5.56 -13.49 -8.02
C SER A 94 4.39 -13.27 -7.06
N PHE A 95 4.33 -12.11 -6.39
CA PHE A 95 3.22 -11.76 -5.48
C PHE A 95 1.94 -11.50 -6.27
N THR A 96 2.01 -10.80 -7.40
CA THR A 96 0.88 -10.60 -8.30
C THR A 96 0.40 -11.93 -8.88
N LYS A 97 1.33 -12.81 -9.29
CA LYS A 97 0.98 -14.14 -9.78
C LYS A 97 0.25 -14.99 -8.74
N ALA A 98 0.52 -14.78 -7.46
CA ALA A 98 -0.16 -15.47 -6.37
C ALA A 98 -1.61 -15.00 -6.15
N LEU A 99 -2.01 -13.89 -6.77
CA LEU A 99 -3.37 -13.33 -6.71
C LEU A 99 -4.25 -13.76 -7.90
N LYS A 100 -3.76 -14.65 -8.76
CA LYS A 100 -4.56 -15.14 -9.90
C LYS A 100 -5.84 -15.81 -9.40
N SER A 101 -6.94 -15.53 -10.12
CA SER A 101 -8.25 -16.13 -9.89
C SER A 101 -8.65 -16.96 -11.09
N ASN A 102 -9.41 -18.04 -10.86
CA ASN A 102 -10.03 -18.82 -11.92
C ASN A 102 -11.33 -18.20 -12.45
N PHE A 103 -11.91 -17.25 -11.73
CA PHE A 103 -13.23 -16.68 -11.99
C PHE A 103 -13.23 -15.16 -12.20
N ALA A 104 -12.08 -14.53 -11.94
CA ALA A 104 -11.88 -13.08 -12.05
C ALA A 104 -10.44 -12.78 -12.49
N ASP A 105 -10.14 -11.52 -12.72
CA ASP A 105 -8.78 -11.11 -13.09
C ASP A 105 -7.83 -11.23 -11.90
N LEU A 106 -8.31 -10.88 -10.71
CA LEU A 106 -7.56 -10.96 -9.44
C LEU A 106 -8.45 -11.50 -8.31
N ALA A 107 -7.85 -12.23 -7.37
CA ALA A 107 -8.42 -12.51 -6.07
C ALA A 107 -7.95 -11.44 -5.06
N ASN A 108 -8.78 -11.14 -4.06
CA ASN A 108 -8.41 -10.16 -3.04
C ASN A 108 -7.37 -10.66 -2.03
N ILE A 109 -7.13 -11.97 -2.00
CA ILE A 109 -6.06 -12.61 -1.23
C ILE A 109 -5.39 -13.70 -2.06
N SER A 110 -4.17 -14.07 -1.66
CA SER A 110 -3.46 -15.25 -2.15
C SER A 110 -3.89 -16.50 -1.39
N ASP A 111 -3.87 -17.66 -2.03
CA ASP A 111 -4.04 -18.97 -1.38
C ASP A 111 -2.82 -19.34 -0.50
N SER A 112 -1.68 -18.66 -0.69
CA SER A 112 -0.48 -18.87 0.11
C SER A 112 -0.63 -18.24 1.50
N ARG A 113 -0.14 -18.94 2.54
CA ARG A 113 -0.07 -18.40 3.91
C ARG A 113 1.06 -17.39 4.12
N GLY A 114 2.03 -17.32 3.20
CA GLY A 114 3.19 -16.44 3.29
C GLY A 114 3.00 -15.11 2.56
N ALA A 115 3.90 -14.16 2.85
CA ALA A 115 4.03 -12.88 2.16
C ALA A 115 2.76 -12.01 2.13
N GLY A 116 1.89 -12.11 3.15
CA GLY A 116 0.58 -11.44 3.16
C GLY A 116 0.64 -9.91 2.98
N ALA A 117 1.66 -9.24 3.51
CA ALA A 117 1.86 -7.81 3.30
C ALA A 117 2.26 -7.51 1.85
N CYS A 118 3.18 -8.31 1.28
CA CYS A 118 3.64 -8.13 -0.09
C CYS A 118 2.54 -8.41 -1.13
N THR A 119 1.74 -9.47 -0.93
CA THR A 119 0.60 -9.77 -1.82
C THR A 119 -0.50 -8.72 -1.71
N ALA A 120 -0.70 -8.12 -0.52
CA ALA A 120 -1.65 -7.02 -0.36
C ALA A 120 -1.20 -5.76 -1.10
N ALA A 121 0.07 -5.41 -1.01
CA ALA A 121 0.64 -4.28 -1.76
C ALA A 121 0.64 -4.55 -3.27
N ALA A 122 1.03 -5.76 -3.72
CA ALA A 122 0.97 -6.16 -5.12
C ALA A 122 -0.47 -6.11 -5.69
N PHE A 123 -1.48 -6.39 -4.87
CA PHE A 123 -2.87 -6.19 -5.26
C PHE A 123 -3.17 -4.71 -5.57
N LEU A 124 -2.70 -3.78 -4.72
CA LEU A 124 -2.91 -2.34 -4.91
C LEU A 124 -2.14 -1.82 -6.12
N GLU A 125 -0.91 -2.31 -6.35
CA GLU A 125 -0.05 -1.94 -7.47
C GLU A 125 -0.73 -2.12 -8.83
N GLU A 126 -1.57 -3.15 -8.99
CA GLU A 126 -2.31 -3.42 -10.22
C GLU A 126 -3.29 -2.28 -10.61
N PHE A 127 -3.61 -1.37 -9.69
CA PHE A 127 -4.56 -0.27 -9.90
C PHE A 127 -3.91 1.12 -10.03
N VAL A 128 -2.58 1.22 -9.95
CA VAL A 128 -1.88 2.50 -10.02
C VAL A 128 -1.20 2.78 -11.36
N GLY A 129 -1.06 1.76 -12.21
CA GLY A 129 -0.43 1.89 -13.52
C GLY A 129 1.02 2.34 -13.42
N ASP A 130 1.40 3.25 -14.31
CA ASP A 130 2.75 3.81 -14.36
C ASP A 130 2.92 5.05 -13.44
N THR A 131 1.90 5.37 -12.64
CA THR A 131 1.98 6.50 -11.69
C THR A 131 2.94 6.13 -10.56
N PRO A 132 3.94 6.98 -10.24
CA PRO A 132 4.77 6.79 -9.05
C PRO A 132 3.88 6.66 -7.82
N TRP A 133 3.99 5.53 -7.14
CA TRP A 133 3.11 5.18 -6.03
C TRP A 133 3.90 4.59 -4.86
N ALA A 134 3.45 4.92 -3.67
CA ALA A 134 3.90 4.28 -2.44
C ALA A 134 2.72 3.96 -1.53
N HIS A 135 2.78 2.80 -0.88
CA HIS A 135 1.88 2.38 0.17
C HIS A 135 2.63 2.31 1.50
N LEU A 136 2.06 2.92 2.53
CA LEU A 136 2.52 2.81 3.91
C LEU A 136 1.57 1.90 4.70
N ASP A 137 1.99 0.67 4.98
CA ASP A 137 1.27 -0.22 5.89
C ASP A 137 1.62 0.11 7.33
N ILE A 138 0.71 0.83 7.99
CA ILE A 138 0.87 1.32 9.35
C ILE A 138 0.19 0.45 10.41
N ALA A 139 -0.20 -0.78 10.07
CA ALA A 139 -0.94 -1.66 10.97
C ALA A 139 -0.25 -1.86 12.32
N GLY A 140 1.09 -1.94 12.34
CA GLY A 140 1.87 -2.09 13.56
C GLY A 140 2.05 -0.80 14.36
N VAL A 141 2.05 0.36 13.70
CA VAL A 141 2.50 1.61 14.31
C VAL A 141 1.38 2.61 14.61
N ALA A 142 0.21 2.43 14.04
CA ALA A 142 -0.91 3.39 14.15
C ALA A 142 -1.46 3.54 15.57
N ASN A 143 -1.40 2.46 16.36
CA ASN A 143 -2.02 2.42 17.68
C ASN A 143 -1.10 1.76 18.71
N LYS A 144 -1.16 2.26 19.94
CA LYS A 144 -0.63 1.59 21.12
C LYS A 144 -1.71 0.76 21.80
N SER A 145 -1.32 -0.33 22.42
CA SER A 145 -2.21 -1.23 23.18
C SER A 145 -1.88 -1.19 24.70
N GLY A 146 -2.69 -1.90 25.50
CA GLY A 146 -2.49 -2.01 26.94
C GLY A 146 -2.79 -0.72 27.69
N LYS A 147 -1.97 -0.35 28.67
CA LYS A 147 -2.18 0.83 29.53
C LYS A 147 -2.06 2.15 28.78
N GLU A 148 -1.30 2.19 27.70
CA GLU A 148 -1.08 3.37 26.85
C GLU A 148 -1.98 3.37 25.60
N LYS A 149 -3.10 2.66 25.64
CA LYS A 149 -3.99 2.54 24.48
C LYS A 149 -4.37 3.90 23.90
N GLY A 150 -4.12 4.06 22.59
CA GLY A 150 -4.44 5.27 21.85
C GLY A 150 -3.77 5.32 20.49
N SER A 151 -4.09 6.33 19.70
CA SER A 151 -3.42 6.59 18.42
C SER A 151 -2.02 7.16 18.68
N THR A 152 -1.07 6.78 17.81
CA THR A 152 0.31 7.32 17.83
C THR A 152 0.45 8.62 17.05
N GLY A 153 -0.49 8.90 16.14
CA GLY A 153 -0.39 9.99 15.16
C GLY A 153 0.52 9.68 13.97
N ARG A 154 1.13 8.48 13.92
CA ARG A 154 1.97 8.07 12.78
C ARG A 154 1.10 7.73 11.55
N PRO A 155 1.54 8.02 10.34
CA PRO A 155 2.83 8.57 9.93
C PRO A 155 2.80 10.09 9.63
N VAL A 156 2.03 10.88 10.38
CA VAL A 156 1.91 12.33 10.15
C VAL A 156 3.26 13.06 10.15
N PRO A 157 4.22 12.80 11.09
CA PRO A 157 5.52 13.44 11.06
C PRO A 157 6.31 13.16 9.78
N LEU A 158 6.34 11.92 9.32
CA LEU A 158 6.94 11.51 8.05
C LEU A 158 6.33 12.28 6.88
N LEU A 159 5.00 12.28 6.76
CA LEU A 159 4.29 12.92 5.65
C LEU A 159 4.52 14.43 5.61
N ILE A 160 4.60 15.10 6.77
CA ILE A 160 4.92 16.53 6.83
C ILE A 160 6.31 16.81 6.26
N ASN A 161 7.33 16.04 6.64
CA ASN A 161 8.67 16.21 6.10
C ASN A 161 8.72 15.91 4.60
N PHE A 162 8.14 14.80 4.17
CA PHE A 162 8.05 14.47 2.76
C PHE A 162 7.41 15.60 1.93
N LEU A 163 6.28 16.16 2.39
CA LEU A 163 5.60 17.24 1.67
C LEU A 163 6.40 18.55 1.64
N LYS A 164 7.18 18.86 2.69
CA LYS A 164 8.07 20.02 2.68
C LYS A 164 9.16 19.88 1.63
N ASP A 165 9.77 18.71 1.55
CA ASP A 165 10.84 18.43 0.57
C ASP A 165 10.32 18.46 -0.87
N GLN A 166 9.02 18.15 -1.09
CA GLN A 166 8.39 18.26 -2.42
C GLN A 166 8.00 19.70 -2.81
N ALA A 167 8.01 20.62 -1.86
CA ALA A 167 7.62 22.03 -2.08
C ALA A 167 8.82 22.95 -2.37
N GLU A 168 10.05 22.47 -2.16
CA GLU A 168 11.31 23.18 -2.49
C GLU A 168 11.74 22.89 -3.94
#